data_434c9c35029c4f04311bf4669330b011
#
_entry.id   434c9c35029c4f04311bf4669330b011
#
_cell.length_a   1.000
_cell.length_b   1.000
_cell.length_c   1.000
_cell.angle_alpha   90.00
_cell.angle_beta   90.00
_cell.angle_gamma   90.00
#
_symmetry.space_group_name_H-M   'P 1'
#
loop_
_entity.id
_entity.type
_entity.pdbx_description
1 polymer ?
#
loop_
_entity_poly.entity_id
_entity_poly.type
_entity_poly.pdbx_seq_one_letter_code
_entity_poly.pdbx_strand_id
1 'polypeptide(L)'
;MVTNPFDTDLEFTSYEQDRIIQLKDENKLDELFRMLFIKQCNKLHDILPELFEKTDDYSELLLTISFTDSDGIIYHLVNDIEDIDFRINDEMYTDDGKIKADGQVEIIGWLYQYYISKKHEEVIDPLHGKTIKKADIPAATQLFTTDWVVRYMVDNSLGRYWIE
;
A
#
# COMPACT_ATOMS: atom_id res chain seq x y z
N MET A 1 -6.00 13.80 -4.86
CA MET A 1 -4.99 14.46 -3.97
C MET A 1 -5.72 15.36 -3.00
N VAL A 2 -5.50 15.20 -1.70
CA VAL A 2 -6.14 16.07 -0.69
C VAL A 2 -5.55 17.48 -0.83
N THR A 3 -6.34 18.42 -1.31
CA THR A 3 -5.91 19.81 -1.53
C THR A 3 -5.84 20.62 -0.23
N ASN A 4 -6.54 20.14 0.79
CA ASN A 4 -6.54 20.75 2.12
C ASN A 4 -5.99 19.75 3.15
N PRO A 5 -4.88 20.06 3.84
CA PRO A 5 -4.30 19.18 4.85
C PRO A 5 -5.24 18.84 6.02
N PHE A 6 -6.25 19.65 6.26
CA PHE A 6 -7.25 19.44 7.31
C PHE A 6 -8.47 18.62 6.87
N ASP A 7 -8.58 18.30 5.56
CA ASP A 7 -9.63 17.45 5.02
C ASP A 7 -9.21 15.98 5.09
N THR A 8 -8.95 15.53 6.30
CA THR A 8 -8.54 14.17 6.64
C THR A 8 -9.17 13.75 7.96
N ASP A 9 -9.28 12.44 8.20
CA ASP A 9 -9.73 11.88 9.48
C ASP A 9 -8.67 11.97 10.59
N LEU A 10 -7.59 12.71 10.37
CA LEU A 10 -6.52 12.91 11.35
C LEU A 10 -6.88 14.01 12.34
N GLU A 11 -6.75 13.71 13.60
CA GLU A 11 -6.85 14.71 14.67
C GLU A 11 -5.50 15.42 14.85
N PHE A 12 -5.53 16.77 14.87
CA PHE A 12 -4.34 17.58 15.04
C PHE A 12 -4.39 18.36 16.35
N THR A 13 -3.27 18.34 17.05
CA THR A 13 -3.06 19.25 18.20
C THR A 13 -2.92 20.69 17.71
N SER A 14 -3.12 21.68 18.60
CA SER A 14 -2.95 23.10 18.24
C SER A 14 -1.55 23.39 17.68
N TYR A 15 -0.51 22.78 18.25
CA TYR A 15 0.86 22.91 17.77
C TYR A 15 1.04 22.39 16.34
N GLU A 16 0.46 21.23 16.04
CA GLU A 16 0.53 20.64 14.70
C GLU A 16 -0.24 21.48 13.67
N GLN A 17 -1.38 22.05 14.05
CA GLN A 17 -2.15 22.95 13.19
C GLN A 17 -1.35 24.20 12.82
N ASP A 18 -0.71 24.83 13.81
CA ASP A 18 0.16 25.99 13.57
C ASP A 18 1.35 25.61 12.67
N ARG A 19 1.94 24.42 12.90
CA ARG A 19 3.05 23.93 12.08
C ARG A 19 2.64 23.65 10.63
N ILE A 20 1.44 23.09 10.40
CA ILE A 20 0.88 22.85 9.06
C ILE A 20 0.71 24.18 8.32
N ILE A 21 0.14 25.19 8.98
CA ILE A 21 -0.06 26.52 8.39
C ILE A 21 1.29 27.12 8.03
N GLN A 22 2.24 27.10 8.95
CA GLN A 22 3.59 27.63 8.73
C GLN A 22 4.27 26.97 7.51
N LEU A 23 4.29 25.63 7.45
CA LEU A 23 4.93 24.88 6.34
C LEU A 23 4.25 25.18 5.00
N LYS A 24 2.94 25.38 5.00
CA LYS A 24 2.18 25.77 3.82
C LYS A 24 2.54 27.18 3.35
N ASP A 25 2.64 28.15 4.26
CA ASP A 25 2.99 29.54 3.97
C ASP A 25 4.45 29.65 3.49
N GLU A 26 5.35 28.83 4.05
CA GLU A 26 6.75 28.74 3.62
C GLU A 26 6.95 27.93 2.32
N ASN A 27 5.87 27.39 1.74
CA ASN A 27 5.88 26.49 0.57
C ASN A 27 6.78 25.24 0.73
N LYS A 28 6.91 24.74 1.96
CA LYS A 28 7.65 23.51 2.29
C LYS A 28 6.76 22.28 2.21
N LEU A 29 6.29 21.99 0.99
CA LEU A 29 5.28 20.94 0.77
C LEU A 29 5.81 19.55 1.08
N ASP A 30 7.08 19.26 0.84
CA ASP A 30 7.68 17.94 1.15
C ASP A 30 7.73 17.69 2.67
N GLU A 31 8.09 18.70 3.47
CA GLU A 31 8.07 18.60 4.93
C GLU A 31 6.65 18.42 5.46
N LEU A 32 5.70 19.18 4.90
CA LEU A 32 4.28 19.09 5.25
C LEU A 32 3.75 17.68 4.95
N PHE A 33 4.00 17.16 3.76
CA PHE A 33 3.53 15.84 3.37
C PHE A 33 4.14 14.76 4.27
N ARG A 34 5.45 14.83 4.53
CA ARG A 34 6.13 13.89 5.43
C ARG A 34 5.47 13.84 6.79
N MET A 35 5.20 15.00 7.40
CA MET A 35 4.55 15.09 8.70
C MET A 35 3.17 14.42 8.69
N LEU A 36 2.35 14.68 7.66
CA LEU A 36 1.02 14.09 7.50
C LEU A 36 1.09 12.57 7.28
N PHE A 37 2.03 12.13 6.45
CA PHE A 37 2.24 10.72 6.13
C PHE A 37 2.65 9.92 7.37
N ILE A 38 3.61 10.40 8.15
CA ILE A 38 4.04 9.75 9.39
C ILE A 38 2.89 9.67 10.39
N LYS A 39 2.12 10.74 10.53
CA LYS A 39 0.95 10.75 11.40
C LYS A 39 -0.08 9.72 10.96
N GLN A 40 -0.31 9.58 9.66
CA GLN A 40 -1.21 8.56 9.12
C GLN A 40 -0.68 7.14 9.37
N CYS A 41 0.62 6.89 9.19
CA CYS A 41 1.24 5.61 9.52
C CYS A 41 1.07 5.25 11.00
N ASN A 42 1.28 6.20 11.90
CA ASN A 42 1.09 5.97 13.33
C ASN A 42 -0.38 5.73 13.70
N LYS A 43 -1.33 6.38 13.02
CA LYS A 43 -2.76 6.08 13.18
C LYS A 43 -3.09 4.65 12.72
N LEU A 44 -2.49 4.20 11.62
CA LEU A 44 -2.65 2.82 11.16
C LEU A 44 -2.05 1.80 12.15
N HIS A 45 -0.92 2.13 12.79
CA HIS A 45 -0.37 1.30 13.87
C HIS A 45 -1.36 1.19 15.04
N ASP A 46 -2.00 2.28 15.45
CA ASP A 46 -2.97 2.25 16.56
C ASP A 46 -4.20 1.35 16.24
N ILE A 47 -4.57 1.24 14.96
CA ILE A 47 -5.67 0.39 14.50
C ILE A 47 -5.23 -1.07 14.31
N LEU A 48 -4.03 -1.29 13.75
CA LEU A 48 -3.49 -2.58 13.36
C LEU A 48 -2.03 -2.74 13.81
N PRO A 49 -1.76 -2.83 15.13
CA PRO A 49 -0.41 -2.79 15.69
C PRO A 49 0.48 -3.96 15.24
N GLU A 50 -0.12 -5.12 14.93
CA GLU A 50 0.61 -6.29 14.45
C GLU A 50 1.06 -6.19 12.98
N LEU A 51 0.45 -5.28 12.22
CA LEU A 51 0.73 -5.13 10.79
C LEU A 51 1.61 -3.91 10.50
N PHE A 52 1.42 -2.82 11.24
CA PHE A 52 2.15 -1.56 11.05
C PHE A 52 3.03 -1.28 12.27
N GLU A 53 4.31 -1.13 12.02
CA GLU A 53 5.25 -0.70 13.06
C GLU A 53 5.08 0.80 13.33
N LYS A 54 5.22 1.20 14.60
CA LYS A 54 5.16 2.61 14.95
C LYS A 54 6.40 3.32 14.42
N THR A 55 6.16 4.37 13.65
CA THR A 55 7.22 5.21 13.12
C THR A 55 7.66 6.20 14.21
N ASP A 56 8.90 6.08 14.65
CA ASP A 56 9.56 6.98 15.58
C ASP A 56 10.54 7.93 14.86
N ASP A 57 11.12 8.86 15.59
CA ASP A 57 12.04 9.89 15.07
C ASP A 57 13.21 9.31 14.25
N TYR A 58 13.64 8.09 14.54
CA TYR A 58 14.75 7.46 13.84
C TYR A 58 14.33 6.94 12.45
N SER A 59 13.17 6.32 12.37
CA SER A 59 12.60 5.83 11.10
C SER A 59 12.24 6.99 10.17
N GLU A 60 11.85 8.14 10.72
CA GLU A 60 11.57 9.36 9.97
C GLU A 60 12.77 9.86 9.17
N LEU A 61 13.98 9.74 9.73
CA LEU A 61 15.21 10.18 9.05
C LEU A 61 15.53 9.38 7.80
N LEU A 62 15.00 8.15 7.70
CA LEU A 62 15.21 7.28 6.54
C LEU A 62 14.25 7.61 5.38
N LEU A 63 13.17 8.34 5.65
CA LEU A 63 12.19 8.73 4.65
C LEU A 63 12.66 9.99 3.90
N THR A 64 13.58 9.81 2.95
CA THR A 64 14.17 10.89 2.14
C THR A 64 13.48 11.08 0.79
N ILE A 65 12.29 10.51 0.61
CA ILE A 65 11.55 10.54 -0.65
C ILE A 65 10.94 11.93 -0.84
N SER A 66 11.13 12.54 -2.01
CA SER A 66 10.41 13.75 -2.41
C SER A 66 9.00 13.39 -2.87
N PHE A 67 8.03 14.18 -2.43
CA PHE A 67 6.63 14.04 -2.77
C PHE A 67 6.18 15.03 -3.85
N THR A 68 6.99 16.08 -4.06
CA THR A 68 6.71 17.14 -5.03
C THR A 68 7.45 16.96 -6.34
N ASP A 69 8.42 16.06 -6.38
CA ASP A 69 9.20 15.77 -7.60
C ASP A 69 8.30 15.06 -8.63
N SER A 70 8.09 15.69 -9.79
CA SER A 70 7.29 15.16 -10.88
C SER A 70 7.86 13.88 -11.51
N ASP A 71 9.13 13.59 -11.30
CA ASP A 71 9.81 12.36 -11.76
C ASP A 71 9.94 11.33 -10.62
N GLY A 72 9.38 11.67 -9.45
CA GLY A 72 9.42 10.87 -8.25
C GLY A 72 8.37 9.75 -8.26
N ILE A 73 8.71 8.64 -7.60
CA ILE A 73 7.84 7.46 -7.50
C ILE A 73 6.46 7.78 -6.88
N ILE A 74 6.42 8.70 -5.91
CA ILE A 74 5.17 9.09 -5.26
C ILE A 74 4.28 9.89 -6.22
N TYR A 75 4.89 10.77 -7.04
CA TYR A 75 4.14 11.50 -8.05
C TYR A 75 3.45 10.55 -9.04
N HIS A 76 4.18 9.56 -9.54
CA HIS A 76 3.65 8.54 -10.44
C HIS A 76 2.58 7.69 -9.76
N LEU A 77 2.80 7.27 -8.51
CA LEU A 77 1.82 6.49 -7.76
C LEU A 77 0.48 7.24 -7.58
N VAL A 78 0.53 8.55 -7.40
CA VAL A 78 -0.67 9.37 -7.13
C VAL A 78 -1.35 9.82 -8.43
N ASN A 79 -0.59 10.03 -9.53
CA ASN A 79 -1.13 10.62 -10.75
C ASN A 79 -1.36 9.61 -11.87
N ASP A 80 -0.58 8.52 -11.95
CA ASP A 80 -0.65 7.54 -13.03
C ASP A 80 -1.58 6.37 -12.69
N ILE A 81 -1.87 6.15 -11.39
CA ILE A 81 -2.81 5.13 -10.94
C ILE A 81 -4.12 5.83 -10.56
N GLU A 82 -5.20 5.42 -11.17
CA GLU A 82 -6.51 5.98 -10.88
C GLU A 82 -6.97 5.57 -9.46
N ASP A 83 -7.62 6.49 -8.76
CA ASP A 83 -8.13 6.25 -7.40
C ASP A 83 -9.12 5.07 -7.35
N ILE A 84 -9.83 4.83 -8.46
CA ILE A 84 -10.76 3.71 -8.60
C ILE A 84 -10.07 2.34 -8.53
N ASP A 85 -8.79 2.25 -8.91
CA ASP A 85 -8.03 0.99 -8.85
C ASP A 85 -7.76 0.56 -7.40
N PHE A 86 -7.80 1.51 -6.45
CA PHE A 86 -7.62 1.24 -5.02
C PHE A 86 -8.92 1.12 -4.25
N ARG A 87 -10.06 1.48 -4.85
CA ARG A 87 -11.36 1.46 -4.19
C ARG A 87 -12.10 0.16 -4.45
N ILE A 88 -12.72 -0.36 -3.40
CA ILE A 88 -13.87 -1.26 -3.55
C ILE A 88 -15.09 -0.36 -3.67
N ASN A 89 -15.77 -0.38 -4.80
CA ASN A 89 -16.96 0.43 -4.98
C ASN A 89 -18.11 -0.15 -4.13
N ASP A 90 -18.81 0.70 -3.38
CA ASP A 90 -19.97 0.31 -2.58
C ASP A 90 -21.13 -0.20 -3.46
N GLU A 91 -21.16 0.20 -4.73
CA GLU A 91 -22.09 -0.30 -5.73
C GLU A 91 -21.54 -1.55 -6.43
N MET A 92 -21.58 -2.67 -5.73
CA MET A 92 -21.10 -3.97 -6.26
C MET A 92 -21.98 -4.55 -7.37
N TYR A 93 -23.17 -4.00 -7.61
CA TYR A 93 -24.14 -4.53 -8.56
C TYR A 93 -24.52 -3.44 -9.58
N THR A 94 -24.49 -3.81 -10.86
CA THR A 94 -25.14 -3.04 -11.91
C THR A 94 -26.64 -3.32 -11.91
N ASP A 95 -27.46 -2.46 -12.57
CA ASP A 95 -28.91 -2.62 -12.68
C ASP A 95 -29.33 -3.97 -13.31
N ASP A 96 -28.42 -4.62 -14.04
CA ASP A 96 -28.60 -5.96 -14.61
C ASP A 96 -28.12 -7.10 -13.68
N GLY A 97 -27.77 -6.79 -12.45
CA GLY A 97 -27.36 -7.77 -11.43
C GLY A 97 -25.95 -8.33 -11.60
N LYS A 98 -25.16 -7.77 -12.51
CA LYS A 98 -23.75 -8.16 -12.67
C LYS A 98 -22.88 -7.44 -11.64
N ILE A 99 -21.92 -8.17 -11.11
CA ILE A 99 -20.90 -7.59 -10.23
C ILE A 99 -20.02 -6.67 -11.09
N LYS A 100 -20.03 -5.40 -10.80
CA LYS A 100 -19.09 -4.46 -11.36
C LYS A 100 -17.78 -4.60 -10.61
N ALA A 101 -16.75 -5.14 -11.25
CA ALA A 101 -15.42 -5.24 -10.69
C ALA A 101 -14.75 -3.86 -10.70
N ASP A 102 -15.19 -2.98 -9.82
CA ASP A 102 -14.57 -1.67 -9.64
C ASP A 102 -13.65 -1.75 -8.42
N GLY A 103 -12.37 -1.60 -8.65
CA GLY A 103 -11.31 -1.65 -7.66
C GLY A 103 -10.68 -3.04 -7.49
N GLN A 104 -9.40 -3.02 -7.26
CA GLN A 104 -8.58 -4.22 -7.18
C GLN A 104 -8.05 -4.37 -5.76
N VAL A 105 -8.78 -5.09 -4.91
CA VAL A 105 -8.34 -5.41 -3.54
C VAL A 105 -6.94 -6.03 -3.52
N GLU A 106 -6.59 -6.70 -4.61
CA GLU A 106 -5.33 -7.45 -4.75
C GLU A 106 -4.14 -6.59 -5.20
N ILE A 107 -4.35 -5.28 -5.50
CA ILE A 107 -3.30 -4.43 -6.07
C ILE A 107 -2.02 -4.39 -5.23
N ILE A 108 -2.15 -4.37 -3.90
CA ILE A 108 -0.99 -4.41 -2.99
C ILE A 108 -0.26 -5.74 -3.11
N GLY A 109 -1.01 -6.84 -3.22
CA GLY A 109 -0.46 -8.17 -3.44
C GLY A 109 0.29 -8.24 -4.77
N TRP A 110 -0.24 -7.66 -5.83
CA TRP A 110 0.42 -7.62 -7.14
C TRP A 110 1.69 -6.76 -7.12
N LEU A 111 1.67 -5.59 -6.49
CA LEU A 111 2.86 -4.76 -6.33
C LEU A 111 3.98 -5.53 -5.61
N TYR A 112 3.62 -6.25 -4.54
CA TYR A 112 4.55 -7.08 -3.81
C TYR A 112 5.05 -8.25 -4.68
N GLN A 113 4.16 -8.90 -5.44
CA GLN A 113 4.52 -9.97 -6.36
C GLN A 113 5.52 -9.49 -7.43
N TYR A 114 5.29 -8.34 -8.03
CA TYR A 114 6.22 -7.76 -9.00
C TYR A 114 7.58 -7.44 -8.38
N TYR A 115 7.58 -6.87 -7.20
CA TYR A 115 8.81 -6.58 -6.48
C TYR A 115 9.65 -7.84 -6.21
N ILE A 116 9.00 -8.90 -5.75
CA ILE A 116 9.66 -10.17 -5.44
C ILE A 116 10.02 -10.96 -6.70
N SER A 117 9.24 -10.88 -7.80
CA SER A 117 9.49 -11.61 -9.06
C SER A 117 10.87 -11.33 -9.60
N LYS A 118 11.29 -10.08 -9.60
CA LYS A 118 12.63 -9.69 -10.07
C LYS A 118 13.71 -10.35 -9.23
N LYS A 119 13.56 -10.35 -7.91
CA LYS A 119 14.51 -11.00 -7.00
C LYS A 119 14.48 -12.53 -7.15
N HIS A 120 13.31 -13.09 -7.38
CA HIS A 120 13.15 -14.52 -7.64
C HIS A 120 13.92 -14.94 -8.90
N GLU A 121 13.76 -14.24 -10.01
CA GLU A 121 14.49 -14.48 -11.26
C GLU A 121 16.00 -14.37 -11.06
N GLU A 122 16.49 -13.32 -10.37
CA GLU A 122 17.90 -13.13 -10.06
C GLU A 122 18.49 -14.28 -9.24
N VAL A 123 17.69 -14.92 -8.39
CA VAL A 123 18.13 -16.02 -7.52
C VAL A 123 18.04 -17.37 -8.23
N ILE A 124 16.98 -17.61 -9.00
CA ILE A 124 16.69 -18.91 -9.62
C ILE A 124 17.48 -19.10 -10.91
N ASP A 125 17.62 -18.06 -11.74
CA ASP A 125 18.25 -18.16 -13.07
C ASP A 125 19.73 -18.55 -13.00
N PRO A 126 20.56 -18.02 -12.07
CA PRO A 126 21.94 -18.46 -11.91
C PRO A 126 22.10 -19.82 -11.21
N LEU A 127 21.00 -20.39 -10.69
CA LEU A 127 21.02 -21.54 -9.78
C LEU A 127 21.15 -22.90 -10.46
N HIS A 128 21.31 -22.98 -11.78
CA HIS A 128 21.49 -24.28 -12.44
C HIS A 128 22.58 -25.11 -11.73
N GLY A 129 22.18 -25.74 -10.61
CA GLY A 129 23.03 -26.61 -9.78
C GLY A 129 23.78 -25.95 -8.61
N LYS A 130 23.45 -24.75 -8.19
CA LYS A 130 24.08 -24.08 -7.04
C LYS A 130 23.15 -24.03 -5.83
N THR A 131 23.73 -24.01 -4.62
CA THR A 131 22.99 -23.89 -3.37
C THR A 131 22.48 -22.46 -3.15
N ILE A 132 21.20 -22.32 -2.78
CA ILE A 132 20.58 -21.03 -2.44
C ILE A 132 21.21 -20.50 -1.13
N LYS A 133 21.55 -19.22 -1.10
CA LYS A 133 22.01 -18.57 0.14
C LYS A 133 20.83 -18.40 1.10
N LYS A 134 21.11 -18.49 2.42
CA LYS A 134 20.08 -18.37 3.44
C LYS A 134 19.22 -17.09 3.33
N ALA A 135 19.83 -15.98 2.94
CA ALA A 135 19.12 -14.70 2.75
C ALA A 135 18.18 -14.70 1.52
N ASP A 136 18.43 -15.56 0.54
CA ASP A 136 17.68 -15.62 -0.71
C ASP A 136 16.58 -16.70 -0.67
N ILE A 137 16.51 -17.52 0.37
CA ILE A 137 15.50 -18.58 0.53
C ILE A 137 14.07 -18.02 0.42
N PRO A 138 13.68 -16.91 1.08
CA PRO A 138 12.35 -16.36 0.96
C PRO A 138 11.97 -16.03 -0.49
N ALA A 139 12.87 -15.40 -1.25
CA ALA A 139 12.63 -15.05 -2.63
C ALA A 139 12.55 -16.30 -3.54
N ALA A 140 13.34 -17.34 -3.25
CA ALA A 140 13.36 -18.56 -4.02
C ALA A 140 12.14 -19.48 -3.79
N THR A 141 11.56 -19.43 -2.59
CA THR A 141 10.47 -20.34 -2.19
C THR A 141 9.09 -19.67 -2.22
N GLN A 142 9.01 -18.37 -2.44
CA GLN A 142 7.75 -17.67 -2.48
C GLN A 142 6.95 -18.01 -3.72
N LEU A 143 5.82 -18.67 -3.51
CA LEU A 143 4.88 -19.03 -4.55
C LEU A 143 3.59 -18.22 -4.35
N PHE A 144 3.18 -17.50 -5.38
CA PHE A 144 1.91 -16.79 -5.38
C PHE A 144 0.80 -17.70 -5.89
N THR A 145 -0.26 -17.83 -5.11
CA THR A 145 -1.41 -18.63 -5.50
C THR A 145 -2.24 -17.86 -6.53
N THR A 146 -2.57 -18.47 -7.64
CA THR A 146 -3.39 -17.86 -8.68
C THR A 146 -4.83 -17.62 -8.19
N ASP A 147 -5.45 -16.51 -8.62
CA ASP A 147 -6.78 -16.06 -8.19
C ASP A 147 -7.86 -17.16 -8.29
N TRP A 148 -7.91 -17.90 -9.38
CA TRP A 148 -8.90 -18.96 -9.55
C TRP A 148 -8.79 -20.07 -8.49
N VAL A 149 -7.57 -20.38 -8.03
CA VAL A 149 -7.35 -21.37 -6.96
C VAL A 149 -7.88 -20.82 -5.64
N VAL A 150 -7.57 -19.56 -5.33
CA VAL A 150 -8.07 -18.89 -4.12
C VAL A 150 -9.59 -18.88 -4.10
N ARG A 151 -10.23 -18.47 -5.18
CA ARG A 151 -11.70 -18.48 -5.33
C ARG A 151 -12.26 -19.89 -5.14
N TYR A 152 -11.70 -20.87 -5.82
CA TYR A 152 -12.12 -22.27 -5.67
C TYR A 152 -12.04 -22.74 -4.21
N MET A 153 -10.96 -22.40 -3.51
CA MET A 153 -10.81 -22.77 -2.10
C MET A 153 -11.83 -22.07 -1.22
N VAL A 154 -12.05 -20.78 -1.39
CA VAL A 154 -13.02 -19.98 -0.62
C VAL A 154 -14.45 -20.49 -0.88
N ASP A 155 -14.85 -20.68 -2.13
CA ASP A 155 -16.18 -21.15 -2.50
C ASP A 155 -16.48 -22.55 -1.95
N ASN A 156 -15.47 -23.44 -1.96
CA ASN A 156 -15.64 -24.82 -1.49
C ASN A 156 -15.40 -25.00 0.02
N SER A 157 -15.05 -23.97 0.75
CA SER A 157 -14.93 -23.98 2.21
C SER A 157 -15.96 -23.05 2.85
N LEU A 158 -15.66 -21.77 2.92
CA LEU A 158 -16.53 -20.76 3.55
C LEU A 158 -17.86 -20.60 2.80
N GLY A 159 -17.86 -20.65 1.48
CA GLY A 159 -19.05 -20.52 0.66
C GLY A 159 -20.06 -21.65 0.94
N ARG A 160 -19.59 -22.90 1.03
CA ARG A 160 -20.45 -24.02 1.40
C ARG A 160 -20.99 -23.89 2.82
N TYR A 161 -20.14 -23.54 3.77
CA TYR A 161 -20.55 -23.34 5.16
C TYR A 161 -21.58 -22.22 5.33
N TRP A 162 -21.55 -21.22 4.45
CA TRP A 162 -22.52 -20.11 4.47
C TRP A 162 -23.89 -20.49 3.91
N ILE A 163 -23.94 -21.45 2.98
CA ILE A 163 -25.19 -21.88 2.31
C ILE A 163 -25.93 -22.96 3.12
N GLU A 164 -25.23 -23.76 3.92
CA GLU A 164 -25.79 -24.75 4.86
C GLU A 164 -26.42 -24.06 6.07
#